data_b1995dd8eade5a127914763b646db18d
#
_entry.id   b1995dd8eade5a127914763b646db18d
#
_cell.length_a   1.000
_cell.length_b   1.000
_cell.length_c   1.000
_cell.angle_alpha   90.00
_cell.angle_beta   90.00
_cell.angle_gamma   90.00
#
_symmetry.space_group_name_H-M   'P 1'
#
loop_
_entity.id
_entity.type
_entity.pdbx_description
1 polymer ?
#
loop_
_entity_poly.entity_id
_entity_poly.type
_entity_poly.pdbx_seq_one_letter_code
_entity_poly.pdbx_strand_id
1 'polypeptide(L)'
;MLNHILPKFKKDNSLQKVNVCILTDGEACTSSYGAEYDRGEGEVVIRARRLDLGVALRDRTTGRTYEQFTYSNTTNIFLKQLRDRNPDVNVLGFRILPGSALMNFVSNYGSPDCNYAEIQKQWKKEKSAVITSPAGFTELYAINNKALDNDTEFVVKDNAKKGDITRAFKKMLANKSVNKKLLNAFVSKVS
;
A
#
# COMPACT_ATOMS: atom_id res chain seq x y z
N MET A 1 3.62 7.03 -14.70
CA MET A 1 4.75 6.10 -14.89
C MET A 1 4.28 4.65 -14.99
N LEU A 2 3.67 4.03 -13.98
CA LEU A 2 3.24 2.61 -14.02
C LEU A 2 2.32 2.26 -15.20
N ASN A 3 1.41 3.13 -15.58
CA ASN A 3 0.53 2.96 -16.75
C ASN A 3 1.27 2.76 -18.10
N HIS A 4 2.54 3.13 -18.17
CA HIS A 4 3.38 2.91 -19.35
C HIS A 4 4.30 1.70 -19.18
N ILE A 5 4.73 1.44 -17.94
CA ILE A 5 5.65 0.34 -17.64
C ILE A 5 4.94 -1.01 -17.69
N LEU A 6 3.77 -1.12 -17.04
CA LEU A 6 3.08 -2.40 -16.87
C LEU A 6 2.70 -3.09 -18.18
N PRO A 7 2.09 -2.41 -19.17
CA PRO A 7 1.75 -3.05 -20.43
C PRO A 7 3.00 -3.54 -21.20
N LYS A 8 4.06 -2.74 -21.16
CA LYS A 8 5.34 -3.11 -21.80
C LYS A 8 5.98 -4.31 -21.09
N PHE A 9 6.10 -4.23 -19.75
CA PHE A 9 6.67 -5.31 -18.94
C PHE A 9 5.92 -6.63 -19.13
N LYS A 10 4.59 -6.58 -19.15
CA LYS A 10 3.74 -7.74 -19.38
C LYS A 10 3.98 -8.36 -20.76
N LYS A 11 4.03 -7.52 -21.81
CA LYS A 11 4.26 -7.95 -23.20
C LYS A 11 5.65 -8.54 -23.38
N ASP A 12 6.69 -7.84 -22.91
CA ASP A 12 8.09 -8.23 -23.11
C ASP A 12 8.43 -9.55 -22.39
N ASN A 13 7.70 -9.89 -21.30
CA ASN A 13 7.91 -11.11 -20.52
C ASN A 13 6.82 -12.16 -20.74
N SER A 14 5.88 -11.96 -21.66
CA SER A 14 4.77 -12.89 -21.96
C SER A 14 3.95 -13.29 -20.71
N LEU A 15 3.73 -12.33 -19.80
CA LEU A 15 3.05 -12.59 -18.52
C LEU A 15 1.54 -12.51 -18.68
N GLN A 16 0.83 -13.47 -18.07
CA GLN A 16 -0.64 -13.46 -18.02
C GLN A 16 -1.15 -12.61 -16.86
N LYS A 17 -0.44 -12.59 -15.74
CA LYS A 17 -0.82 -11.91 -14.50
C LYS A 17 0.36 -11.11 -13.95
N VAL A 18 0.08 -9.92 -13.46
CA VAL A 18 1.09 -9.06 -12.84
C VAL A 18 0.57 -8.56 -11.50
N ASN A 19 1.41 -8.62 -10.48
CA ASN A 19 1.13 -8.08 -9.16
C ASN A 19 2.04 -6.89 -8.90
N VAL A 20 1.46 -5.76 -8.55
CA VAL A 20 2.16 -4.55 -8.13
C VAL A 20 2.10 -4.45 -6.62
N CYS A 21 3.24 -4.56 -5.95
CA CYS A 21 3.35 -4.41 -4.51
C CYS A 21 3.82 -2.99 -4.17
N ILE A 22 3.02 -2.27 -3.39
CA ILE A 22 3.33 -0.92 -2.91
C ILE A 22 3.59 -0.98 -1.41
N LEU A 23 4.83 -0.74 -1.01
CA LEU A 23 5.21 -0.62 0.39
C LEU A 23 5.36 0.86 0.72
N THR A 24 4.64 1.33 1.73
CA THR A 24 4.68 2.73 2.17
C THR A 24 4.47 2.85 3.68
N ASP A 25 5.08 3.83 4.28
CA ASP A 25 4.89 4.25 5.67
C ASP A 25 4.01 5.51 5.78
N GLY A 26 3.68 6.12 4.65
CA GLY A 26 2.94 7.38 4.59
C GLY A 26 1.94 7.47 3.44
N GLU A 27 1.24 8.60 3.39
CA GLU A 27 0.33 8.96 2.32
C GLU A 27 1.01 9.93 1.36
N ALA A 28 0.70 9.80 0.06
CA ALA A 28 1.12 10.80 -0.89
C ALA A 28 0.33 12.10 -0.65
N CYS A 29 1.04 13.20 -0.61
CA CYS A 29 0.44 14.52 -0.63
C CYS A 29 -0.24 14.79 -1.99
N THR A 30 -1.00 15.89 -2.05
CA THR A 30 -1.60 16.36 -3.31
C THR A 30 -0.54 16.47 -4.40
N SER A 31 -0.88 15.96 -5.58
CA SER A 31 -0.02 16.09 -6.76
C SER A 31 -0.29 17.43 -7.45
N SER A 32 0.76 18.03 -7.97
CA SER A 32 0.66 19.23 -8.80
C SER A 32 0.69 18.85 -10.28
N TYR A 33 0.00 19.64 -11.10
CA TYR A 33 0.02 19.49 -12.54
C TYR A 33 0.13 20.86 -13.21
N GLY A 34 0.89 20.97 -14.29
CA GLY A 34 1.02 22.20 -15.06
C GLY A 34 1.50 23.42 -14.26
N ALA A 35 1.42 24.57 -14.88
CA ALA A 35 1.75 25.86 -14.30
C ALA A 35 0.60 26.83 -14.50
N GLU A 36 0.31 27.64 -13.50
CA GLU A 36 -0.59 28.77 -13.56
C GLU A 36 0.20 30.06 -13.49
N TYR A 37 -0.08 30.95 -14.44
CA TYR A 37 0.54 32.25 -14.49
C TYR A 37 -0.38 33.23 -13.75
N ASP A 38 0.04 33.67 -12.59
CA ASP A 38 -0.63 34.75 -11.86
C ASP A 38 0.02 36.08 -12.25
N ARG A 39 -0.78 36.95 -12.88
CA ARG A 39 -0.36 38.33 -13.19
C ARG A 39 -0.73 39.22 -12.03
N GLY A 40 0.05 39.14 -10.94
CA GLY A 40 0.02 40.16 -9.91
C GLY A 40 0.63 41.49 -10.39
N GLU A 41 0.63 42.50 -9.54
CA GLU A 41 1.13 43.85 -9.86
C GLU A 41 2.60 43.85 -10.34
N GLY A 42 2.78 43.53 -11.64
CA GLY A 42 4.05 43.67 -12.35
C GLY A 42 4.97 42.45 -12.42
N GLU A 43 4.68 41.36 -11.72
CA GLU A 43 5.47 40.13 -11.81
C GLU A 43 4.60 38.94 -12.23
N VAL A 44 5.13 38.09 -13.12
CA VAL A 44 4.53 36.82 -13.49
C VAL A 44 4.99 35.75 -12.50
N VAL A 45 4.13 35.36 -11.57
CA VAL A 45 4.41 34.28 -10.63
C VAL A 45 3.90 32.97 -11.23
N ILE A 46 4.79 32.02 -11.40
CA ILE A 46 4.44 30.66 -11.85
C ILE A 46 4.08 29.83 -10.63
N ARG A 47 2.84 29.45 -10.49
CA ARG A 47 2.36 28.57 -9.43
C ARG A 47 2.01 27.20 -9.99
N ALA A 48 2.39 26.13 -9.28
CA ALA A 48 1.95 24.79 -9.63
C ALA A 48 0.46 24.61 -9.32
N ARG A 49 -0.33 24.27 -10.32
CA ARG A 49 -1.74 23.89 -10.12
C ARG A 49 -1.84 22.59 -9.34
N ARG A 50 -2.70 22.55 -8.34
CA ARG A 50 -2.96 21.36 -7.54
C ARG A 50 -4.17 20.60 -8.07
N LEU A 51 -4.14 19.27 -7.92
CA LEU A 51 -5.32 18.45 -8.11
C LEU A 51 -6.27 18.67 -6.92
N ASP A 52 -7.41 19.29 -7.18
CA ASP A 52 -8.45 19.62 -6.20
C ASP A 52 -9.86 19.32 -6.74
N LEU A 53 -10.89 19.70 -6.00
CA LEU A 53 -12.29 19.42 -6.33
C LEU A 53 -12.75 19.97 -7.70
N GLY A 54 -12.09 21.00 -8.21
CA GLY A 54 -12.42 21.63 -9.50
C GLY A 54 -11.73 20.97 -10.70
N VAL A 55 -10.94 19.91 -10.48
CA VAL A 55 -10.14 19.28 -11.51
C VAL A 55 -10.70 17.92 -11.90
N ALA A 56 -10.76 17.66 -13.20
CA ALA A 56 -11.11 16.36 -13.76
C ALA A 56 -9.90 15.78 -14.52
N LEU A 57 -9.55 14.53 -14.24
CA LEU A 57 -8.56 13.76 -14.96
C LEU A 57 -9.26 12.81 -15.93
N ARG A 58 -9.09 13.04 -17.23
CA ARG A 58 -9.58 12.12 -18.26
C ARG A 58 -8.48 11.21 -18.75
N ASP A 59 -8.68 9.91 -18.59
CA ASP A 59 -7.82 8.91 -19.19
C ASP A 59 -8.20 8.73 -20.69
N ARG A 60 -7.28 9.13 -21.59
CA ARG A 60 -7.52 9.06 -23.03
C ARG A 60 -7.55 7.63 -23.57
N THR A 61 -6.98 6.67 -22.84
CA THR A 61 -6.94 5.27 -23.28
C THR A 61 -8.25 4.55 -22.94
N THR A 62 -8.79 4.76 -21.75
CA THR A 62 -10.03 4.13 -21.29
C THR A 62 -11.27 4.98 -21.55
N GLY A 63 -11.11 6.27 -21.84
CA GLY A 63 -12.19 7.26 -21.95
C GLY A 63 -12.80 7.66 -20.62
N ARG A 64 -12.36 7.08 -19.49
CA ARG A 64 -12.90 7.35 -18.16
C ARG A 64 -12.44 8.69 -17.62
N THR A 65 -13.33 9.34 -16.87
CA THR A 65 -13.06 10.60 -16.17
C THR A 65 -13.05 10.34 -14.67
N TYR A 66 -12.10 10.93 -13.99
CA TYR A 66 -11.92 10.88 -12.52
C TYR A 66 -12.00 12.30 -11.99
N GLU A 67 -12.82 12.51 -11.00
CA GLU A 67 -13.14 13.83 -10.44
C GLU A 67 -13.07 13.79 -8.92
N GLN A 68 -13.39 14.93 -8.28
CA GLN A 68 -13.47 15.08 -6.83
C GLN A 68 -12.14 14.77 -6.13
N PHE A 69 -11.04 15.27 -6.69
CA PHE A 69 -9.74 15.17 -6.04
C PHE A 69 -9.75 15.95 -4.72
N THR A 70 -9.26 15.29 -3.67
CA THR A 70 -9.03 15.88 -2.37
C THR A 70 -7.64 15.51 -1.89
N TYR A 71 -7.16 16.16 -0.84
CA TYR A 71 -5.88 15.84 -0.23
C TYR A 71 -5.77 14.36 0.16
N SER A 72 -6.85 13.78 0.67
CA SER A 72 -6.87 12.41 1.20
C SER A 72 -7.14 11.32 0.17
N ASN A 73 -7.75 11.63 -0.99
CA ASN A 73 -8.17 10.62 -1.95
C ASN A 73 -7.37 10.57 -3.26
N THR A 74 -6.47 11.52 -3.47
CA THR A 74 -5.69 11.62 -4.72
C THR A 74 -4.97 10.30 -5.06
N THR A 75 -4.31 9.69 -4.09
CA THR A 75 -3.66 8.38 -4.27
C THR A 75 -4.65 7.31 -4.69
N ASN A 76 -5.81 7.24 -4.03
CA ASN A 76 -6.85 6.25 -4.33
C ASN A 76 -7.40 6.41 -5.76
N ILE A 77 -7.57 7.65 -6.22
CA ILE A 77 -8.01 7.93 -7.59
C ILE A 77 -6.97 7.48 -8.61
N PHE A 78 -5.68 7.77 -8.39
CA PHE A 78 -4.63 7.30 -9.29
C PHE A 78 -4.48 5.78 -9.32
N LEU A 79 -4.64 5.12 -8.18
CA LEU A 79 -4.62 3.65 -8.12
C LEU A 79 -5.86 3.05 -8.81
N LYS A 80 -7.01 3.68 -8.66
CA LYS A 80 -8.22 3.31 -9.41
C LYS A 80 -8.00 3.44 -10.91
N GLN A 81 -7.45 4.56 -11.37
CA GLN A 81 -7.09 4.76 -12.77
C GLN A 81 -6.10 3.69 -13.27
N LEU A 82 -5.10 3.35 -12.46
CA LEU A 82 -4.13 2.30 -12.78
C LEU A 82 -4.81 0.95 -13.01
N ARG A 83 -5.72 0.55 -12.12
CA ARG A 83 -6.49 -0.69 -12.21
C ARG A 83 -7.48 -0.69 -13.37
N ASP A 84 -8.19 0.39 -13.57
CA ASP A 84 -9.13 0.54 -14.68
C ASP A 84 -8.44 0.41 -16.05
N ARG A 85 -7.20 0.83 -16.13
CA ARG A 85 -6.37 0.73 -17.33
C ARG A 85 -5.70 -0.64 -17.49
N ASN A 86 -5.48 -1.34 -16.37
CA ASN A 86 -4.81 -2.64 -16.32
C ASN A 86 -5.67 -3.60 -15.45
N PRO A 87 -6.81 -4.11 -15.95
CA PRO A 87 -7.77 -4.87 -15.15
C PRO A 87 -7.23 -6.23 -14.67
N ASP A 88 -6.21 -6.74 -15.30
CA ASP A 88 -5.53 -7.98 -14.98
C ASP A 88 -4.30 -7.81 -14.07
N VAL A 89 -4.09 -6.59 -13.58
CA VAL A 89 -3.04 -6.26 -12.60
C VAL A 89 -3.63 -6.15 -11.20
N ASN A 90 -3.09 -6.93 -10.27
CA ASN A 90 -3.40 -6.76 -8.86
C ASN A 90 -2.51 -5.67 -8.25
N VAL A 91 -3.12 -4.76 -7.53
CA VAL A 91 -2.41 -3.71 -6.79
C VAL A 91 -2.54 -4.01 -5.30
N LEU A 92 -1.46 -4.48 -4.70
CA LEU A 92 -1.37 -4.86 -3.29
C LEU A 92 -0.63 -3.77 -2.53
N GLY A 93 -1.28 -3.21 -1.51
CA GLY A 93 -0.66 -2.20 -0.64
C GLY A 93 -0.22 -2.81 0.68
N PHE A 94 0.94 -2.38 1.16
CA PHE A 94 1.47 -2.74 2.48
C PHE A 94 1.79 -1.46 3.25
N ARG A 95 1.20 -1.30 4.42
CA ARG A 95 1.43 -0.13 5.27
C ARG A 95 1.81 -0.53 6.67
N ILE A 96 2.91 0.03 7.15
CA ILE A 96 3.36 -0.13 8.53
C ILE A 96 2.68 0.95 9.37
N LEU A 97 2.03 0.53 10.46
CA LEU A 97 1.24 1.41 11.32
C LEU A 97 1.62 1.25 12.80
N PRO A 98 1.63 2.33 13.57
CA PRO A 98 1.61 2.22 15.02
C PRO A 98 0.33 1.56 15.51
N GLY A 99 0.40 0.87 16.65
CA GLY A 99 -0.72 0.08 17.18
C GLY A 99 -2.05 0.84 17.33
N SER A 100 -1.99 2.16 17.59
CA SER A 100 -3.15 3.03 17.76
C SER A 100 -3.75 3.56 16.46
N ALA A 101 -3.06 3.43 15.33
CA ALA A 101 -3.48 4.07 14.07
C ALA A 101 -4.49 3.25 13.25
N LEU A 102 -4.85 2.04 13.70
CA LEU A 102 -5.74 1.16 12.94
C LEU A 102 -7.10 1.80 12.63
N MET A 103 -7.72 2.51 13.59
CA MET A 103 -9.04 3.11 13.37
C MET A 103 -9.01 4.15 12.24
N ASN A 104 -8.06 5.06 12.28
CA ASN A 104 -7.90 6.08 11.24
C ASN A 104 -7.59 5.43 9.88
N PHE A 105 -6.78 4.38 9.89
CA PHE A 105 -6.45 3.64 8.68
C PHE A 105 -7.69 2.98 8.06
N VAL A 106 -8.52 2.30 8.85
CA VAL A 106 -9.76 1.68 8.35
C VAL A 106 -10.77 2.74 7.90
N SER A 107 -10.88 3.87 8.61
CA SER A 107 -11.77 4.97 8.20
C SER A 107 -11.36 5.60 6.87
N ASN A 108 -10.06 5.69 6.59
CA ASN A 108 -9.56 6.30 5.36
C ASN A 108 -9.58 5.36 4.15
N TYR A 109 -9.45 4.06 4.37
CA TYR A 109 -9.25 3.09 3.29
C TYR A 109 -10.28 1.96 3.26
N GLY A 110 -11.03 1.75 4.32
CA GLY A 110 -12.09 0.74 4.38
C GLY A 110 -13.31 1.13 3.56
N SER A 111 -14.02 0.12 3.04
CA SER A 111 -15.35 0.36 2.48
C SER A 111 -16.38 0.60 3.61
N PRO A 112 -17.53 1.21 3.32
CA PRO A 112 -18.62 1.36 4.30
C PRO A 112 -19.07 0.04 4.94
N ASP A 113 -18.93 -1.07 4.21
CA ASP A 113 -19.33 -2.42 4.66
C ASP A 113 -18.23 -3.13 5.46
N CYS A 114 -17.15 -2.42 5.79
CA CYS A 114 -16.00 -2.99 6.46
C CYS A 114 -16.33 -3.38 7.91
N ASN A 115 -16.18 -4.66 8.26
CA ASN A 115 -16.38 -5.13 9.62
C ASN A 115 -15.19 -4.75 10.52
N TYR A 116 -15.27 -3.54 11.09
CA TYR A 116 -14.22 -2.99 11.95
C TYR A 116 -13.91 -3.89 13.16
N ALA A 117 -14.91 -4.51 13.77
CA ALA A 117 -14.72 -5.36 14.96
C ALA A 117 -13.87 -6.59 14.62
N GLU A 118 -14.07 -7.18 13.46
CA GLU A 118 -13.29 -8.33 13.00
C GLU A 118 -11.86 -7.93 12.66
N ILE A 119 -11.67 -6.81 11.97
CA ILE A 119 -10.35 -6.23 11.67
C ILE A 119 -9.59 -5.93 12.96
N GLN A 120 -10.26 -5.35 13.96
CA GLN A 120 -9.65 -5.06 15.25
C GLN A 120 -9.25 -6.35 16.01
N LYS A 121 -10.07 -7.39 15.93
CA LYS A 121 -9.76 -8.71 16.51
C LYS A 121 -8.54 -9.32 15.84
N GLN A 122 -8.48 -9.27 14.51
CA GLN A 122 -7.34 -9.73 13.75
C GLN A 122 -6.07 -8.94 14.11
N TRP A 123 -6.17 -7.61 14.16
CA TRP A 123 -5.06 -6.73 14.54
C TRP A 123 -4.48 -7.03 15.93
N LYS A 124 -5.35 -7.25 16.91
CA LYS A 124 -4.91 -7.60 18.28
C LYS A 124 -4.20 -8.95 18.31
N LYS A 125 -4.74 -9.94 17.59
CA LYS A 125 -4.24 -11.32 17.60
C LYS A 125 -3.00 -11.51 16.74
N GLU A 126 -3.00 -10.95 15.52
CA GLU A 126 -2.03 -11.25 14.47
C GLU A 126 -1.03 -10.12 14.22
N LYS A 127 -1.23 -8.95 14.89
CA LYS A 127 -0.43 -7.73 14.66
C LYS A 127 -0.43 -7.29 13.20
N SER A 128 -1.40 -7.73 12.45
CA SER A 128 -1.65 -7.36 11.07
C SER A 128 -3.14 -7.42 10.78
N ALA A 129 -3.58 -6.72 9.75
CA ALA A 129 -4.96 -6.76 9.26
C ALA A 129 -4.97 -6.59 7.74
N VAL A 130 -6.01 -7.13 7.10
CA VAL A 130 -6.23 -6.98 5.66
C VAL A 130 -7.54 -6.26 5.44
N ILE A 131 -7.51 -5.22 4.62
CA ILE A 131 -8.71 -4.55 4.11
C ILE A 131 -8.92 -5.05 2.68
N THR A 132 -10.04 -5.72 2.45
CA THR A 132 -10.45 -6.18 1.13
C THR A 132 -11.21 -5.07 0.41
N SER A 133 -10.98 -4.95 -0.88
CA SER A 133 -11.61 -3.92 -1.74
C SER A 133 -11.45 -2.48 -1.22
N PRO A 134 -10.29 -2.09 -0.72
CA PRO A 134 -10.07 -0.71 -0.32
C PRO A 134 -10.07 0.19 -1.55
N ALA A 135 -10.28 1.47 -1.33
CA ALA A 135 -10.23 2.45 -2.41
C ALA A 135 -8.87 2.38 -3.14
N GLY A 136 -8.89 2.06 -4.43
CA GLY A 136 -7.72 2.04 -5.30
C GLY A 136 -6.85 0.78 -5.26
N PHE A 137 -6.78 0.04 -4.16
CA PHE A 137 -6.04 -1.22 -4.07
C PHE A 137 -6.93 -2.43 -4.38
N THR A 138 -6.32 -3.56 -4.73
CA THR A 138 -7.00 -4.87 -4.73
C THR A 138 -7.14 -5.36 -3.29
N GLU A 139 -6.06 -5.30 -2.54
CA GLU A 139 -6.02 -5.55 -1.09
C GLU A 139 -5.01 -4.60 -0.45
N LEU A 140 -5.29 -4.20 0.78
CA LEU A 140 -4.41 -3.33 1.56
C LEU A 140 -4.10 -3.99 2.90
N TYR A 141 -2.82 -4.23 3.14
CA TYR A 141 -2.29 -4.89 4.32
C TYR A 141 -1.78 -3.85 5.32
N ALA A 142 -2.32 -3.88 6.52
CA ALA A 142 -1.80 -3.13 7.66
C ALA A 142 -0.89 -4.04 8.49
N ILE A 143 0.31 -3.57 8.81
CA ILE A 143 1.30 -4.27 9.63
C ILE A 143 1.59 -3.41 10.85
N ASN A 144 1.48 -3.98 12.04
CA ASN A 144 1.82 -3.28 13.26
C ASN A 144 3.36 -3.16 13.35
N ASN A 145 3.87 -1.94 13.59
CA ASN A 145 5.31 -1.70 13.75
C ASN A 145 5.92 -2.61 14.83
N LYS A 146 5.22 -2.86 15.94
CA LYS A 146 5.67 -3.80 16.98
C LYS A 146 5.84 -5.25 16.50
N ALA A 147 5.28 -5.62 15.36
CA ALA A 147 5.51 -6.93 14.76
C ALA A 147 6.86 -6.99 14.04
N LEU A 148 7.41 -5.84 13.69
CA LEU A 148 8.71 -5.69 13.03
C LEU A 148 9.84 -5.46 14.05
N ASP A 149 9.53 -4.90 15.22
CA ASP A 149 10.49 -4.63 16.31
C ASP A 149 11.04 -5.90 16.98
N ASN A 150 10.65 -7.06 16.53
CA ASN A 150 11.27 -8.31 16.97
C ASN A 150 12.61 -8.53 16.23
N ASP A 151 13.51 -7.60 16.37
CA ASP A 151 14.95 -7.86 16.28
C ASP A 151 15.34 -8.75 17.48
N THR A 152 14.86 -9.97 17.46
CA THR A 152 15.55 -11.00 18.22
C THR A 152 16.86 -11.20 17.49
N GLU A 153 17.87 -10.40 17.87
CA GLU A 153 19.24 -10.69 17.55
C GLU A 153 19.45 -12.17 17.81
N PHE A 154 19.99 -12.85 16.81
CA PHE A 154 20.44 -14.22 16.98
C PHE A 154 21.68 -14.19 17.87
N VAL A 155 21.46 -13.94 19.17
CA VAL A 155 22.54 -13.90 20.16
C VAL A 155 22.85 -15.32 20.52
N VAL A 156 23.94 -15.81 19.99
CA VAL A 156 24.54 -17.06 20.38
C VAL A 156 25.74 -16.72 21.30
N LYS A 157 25.76 -17.29 22.51
CA LYS A 157 26.89 -17.14 23.40
C LYS A 157 28.12 -17.79 22.75
N ASP A 158 29.31 -17.22 22.93
CA ASP A 158 30.58 -17.70 22.31
C ASP A 158 30.87 -19.17 22.55
N ASN A 159 30.35 -19.76 23.64
CA ASN A 159 30.52 -21.18 24.00
C ASN A 159 29.23 -22.01 23.89
N ALA A 160 28.27 -21.60 23.03
CA ALA A 160 26.99 -22.28 22.90
C ALA A 160 27.14 -23.69 22.30
N LYS A 161 26.54 -24.68 22.93
CA LYS A 161 26.46 -26.04 22.40
C LYS A 161 25.40 -26.09 21.26
N LYS A 162 25.54 -27.11 20.39
CA LYS A 162 24.60 -27.33 19.25
C LYS A 162 23.11 -27.21 19.65
N GLY A 163 22.76 -27.70 20.86
CA GLY A 163 21.40 -27.62 21.38
C GLY A 163 20.92 -26.19 21.67
N ASP A 164 21.83 -25.33 22.14
CA ASP A 164 21.49 -23.92 22.45
C ASP A 164 21.34 -23.11 21.18
N ILE A 165 22.19 -23.37 20.18
CA ILE A 165 22.08 -22.78 18.84
C ILE A 165 20.75 -23.19 18.19
N THR A 166 20.38 -24.46 18.26
CA THR A 166 19.12 -24.98 17.72
C THR A 166 17.91 -24.36 18.42
N ARG A 167 17.98 -24.17 19.76
CA ARG A 167 16.92 -23.57 20.54
C ARG A 167 16.76 -22.06 20.22
N ALA A 168 17.87 -21.33 20.12
CA ALA A 168 17.89 -19.92 19.73
C ALA A 168 17.31 -19.74 18.31
N PHE A 169 17.71 -20.61 17.37
CA PHE A 169 17.19 -20.59 16.02
C PHE A 169 15.70 -20.92 15.93
N LYS A 170 15.21 -21.92 16.68
CA LYS A 170 13.78 -22.23 16.79
C LYS A 170 12.99 -21.06 17.38
N LYS A 171 13.51 -20.37 18.40
CA LYS A 171 12.90 -19.18 19.00
C LYS A 171 12.83 -18.03 18.00
N MET A 172 13.88 -17.79 17.23
CA MET A 172 13.89 -16.79 16.16
C MET A 172 12.87 -17.11 15.06
N LEU A 173 12.76 -18.38 14.64
CA LEU A 173 11.77 -18.82 13.66
C LEU A 173 10.34 -18.72 14.16
N ALA A 174 10.09 -19.01 15.44
CA ALA A 174 8.76 -18.90 16.05
C ALA A 174 8.27 -17.45 16.05
N ASN A 175 9.15 -16.47 16.30
CA ASN A 175 8.83 -15.04 16.23
C ASN A 175 8.54 -14.55 14.79
N LYS A 176 8.95 -15.29 13.76
CA LYS A 176 8.63 -15.04 12.36
C LYS A 176 7.24 -15.55 11.93
N SER A 177 6.44 -16.08 12.85
CA SER A 177 5.11 -16.64 12.53
C SER A 177 4.13 -15.62 11.93
N VAL A 178 4.24 -14.35 12.33
CA VAL A 178 3.43 -13.25 11.77
C VAL A 178 3.81 -13.00 10.31
N ASN A 179 5.11 -12.96 10.03
CA ASN A 179 5.61 -12.78 8.66
C ASN A 179 5.23 -13.96 7.75
N LYS A 180 5.17 -15.18 8.31
CA LYS A 180 4.78 -16.38 7.55
C LYS A 180 3.31 -16.35 7.13
N LYS A 181 2.40 -15.87 7.98
CA LYS A 181 0.98 -15.75 7.64
C LYS A 181 0.73 -14.69 6.57
N LEU A 182 1.36 -13.52 6.72
CA LEU A 182 1.34 -12.47 5.71
C LEU A 182 1.94 -12.95 4.39
N LEU A 183 3.06 -13.65 4.46
CA LEU A 183 3.70 -14.24 3.29
C LEU A 183 2.80 -15.29 2.63
N ASN A 184 2.14 -16.16 3.39
CA ASN A 184 1.22 -17.15 2.85
C ASN A 184 -0.02 -16.48 2.22
N ALA A 185 -0.57 -15.45 2.84
CA ALA A 185 -1.67 -14.67 2.27
C ALA A 185 -1.24 -14.00 0.96
N PHE A 186 -0.04 -13.44 0.91
CA PHE A 186 0.55 -12.88 -0.29
C PHE A 186 0.79 -13.97 -1.36
N VAL A 187 1.46 -15.08 -1.02
CA VAL A 187 1.76 -16.17 -1.95
C VAL A 187 0.49 -16.74 -2.57
N SER A 188 -0.59 -16.92 -1.79
CA SER A 188 -1.88 -17.40 -2.34
C SER A 188 -2.52 -16.46 -3.37
N LYS A 189 -2.07 -15.21 -3.46
CA LYS A 189 -2.55 -14.24 -4.46
C LYS A 189 -1.64 -14.16 -5.69
N VAL A 190 -0.39 -14.57 -5.53
CA VAL A 190 0.64 -14.47 -6.58
C VAL A 190 0.75 -15.76 -7.37
N SER A 191 0.37 -16.88 -6.76
CA SER A 191 0.23 -18.19 -7.42
C SER A 191 -1.12 -18.31 -8.10
#